data_5f661888c028acd1c1508313e8d25ce6
#
_entry.id   5f661888c028acd1c1508313e8d25ce6
#
_cell.length_a   1.000
_cell.length_b   1.000
_cell.length_c   1.000
_cell.angle_alpha   90.00
_cell.angle_beta   90.00
_cell.angle_gamma   90.00
#
_symmetry.space_group_name_H-M   'P 1'
#
loop_
_entity.id
_entity.type
_entity.pdbx_description
1 polymer ?
#
loop_
_entity_poly.entity_id
_entity_poly.type
_entity_poly.pdbx_seq_one_letter_code
_entity_poly.pdbx_strand_id
1 'polypeptide(L)'
;MAKVTLERNAFLAPVPVTLMSCVGADGSANLIAVSWTSVACAVPAMVSVAIRTDRQSYGLIRETGEFVLNIPPVSLVRAVDFCGTASGETVDKFSRTNLTPIPALKVRPPLIEECPINLECVVRQCLPLGSHDLFLAEVVAVHADAGVVEDGMIILGRVAPMVFDPFGGDYWSLKEVVAHHGFSEGTMPDRPRAKVIQRQKKV
;
A
#
# COMPACT_ATOMS: atom_id res chain seq x y z
N MET A 1 33.90 -13.23 8.27
CA MET A 1 32.64 -13.97 8.52
C MET A 1 32.43 -14.94 7.36
N ALA A 2 32.08 -16.20 7.64
CA ALA A 2 31.78 -17.19 6.61
C ALA A 2 30.33 -17.01 6.13
N LYS A 3 30.12 -17.08 4.80
CA LYS A 3 28.76 -17.11 4.20
C LYS A 3 28.32 -18.56 4.03
N VAL A 4 27.04 -18.80 4.23
CA VAL A 4 26.39 -20.07 3.92
C VAL A 4 25.52 -19.90 2.69
N THR A 5 25.39 -20.97 1.90
CA THR A 5 24.49 -20.99 0.74
C THR A 5 23.15 -21.56 1.19
N LEU A 6 22.05 -20.85 0.92
CA LEU A 6 20.70 -21.27 1.20
C LEU A 6 19.99 -21.72 -0.08
N GLU A 7 18.88 -22.44 0.07
CA GLU A 7 18.00 -22.73 -1.06
C GLU A 7 17.45 -21.47 -1.71
N ARG A 8 17.09 -21.57 -3.00
CA ARG A 8 16.54 -20.44 -3.75
C ARG A 8 15.23 -19.98 -3.15
N ASN A 9 15.19 -18.72 -2.74
CA ASN A 9 13.98 -18.05 -2.26
C ASN A 9 14.11 -16.53 -2.53
N ALA A 10 12.99 -15.83 -2.54
CA ALA A 10 12.96 -14.38 -2.71
C ALA A 10 13.27 -13.66 -1.38
N PHE A 11 14.48 -13.86 -0.82
CA PHE A 11 14.91 -13.31 0.48
C PHE A 11 15.09 -11.78 0.46
N LEU A 12 14.03 -11.07 0.11
CA LEU A 12 13.97 -9.61 0.20
C LEU A 12 13.12 -9.22 1.41
N ALA A 13 13.79 -8.79 2.48
CA ALA A 13 13.15 -8.30 3.70
C ALA A 13 13.91 -7.10 4.26
N PRO A 14 13.23 -6.18 4.97
CA PRO A 14 11.78 -6.14 5.17
C PRO A 14 11.06 -5.62 3.91
N VAL A 15 9.78 -5.96 3.77
CA VAL A 15 8.90 -5.43 2.72
C VAL A 15 7.83 -4.51 3.32
N PRO A 16 7.30 -3.52 2.56
CA PRO A 16 6.23 -2.67 3.05
C PRO A 16 4.95 -3.47 3.31
N VAL A 17 4.06 -2.95 4.13
CA VAL A 17 2.72 -3.49 4.35
C VAL A 17 1.70 -2.50 3.87
N THR A 18 0.78 -2.95 3.01
CA THR A 18 -0.34 -2.15 2.54
C THR A 18 -1.66 -2.90 2.70
N LEU A 19 -2.75 -2.18 2.94
CA LEU A 19 -4.11 -2.66 2.77
C LEU A 19 -4.61 -2.18 1.41
N MET A 20 -4.91 -3.12 0.52
CA MET A 20 -5.45 -2.78 -0.78
C MET A 20 -6.97 -2.99 -0.79
N SER A 21 -7.71 -1.94 -1.14
CA SER A 21 -9.14 -2.01 -1.42
C SER A 21 -9.38 -2.13 -2.92
N CYS A 22 -10.33 -2.95 -3.29
CA CYS A 22 -10.80 -3.17 -4.64
C CYS A 22 -12.33 -3.35 -4.65
N VAL A 23 -12.94 -3.22 -5.81
CA VAL A 23 -14.40 -3.43 -5.99
C VAL A 23 -14.66 -4.34 -7.18
N GLY A 24 -15.73 -5.12 -7.11
CA GLY A 24 -16.27 -5.84 -8.24
C GLY A 24 -17.11 -4.95 -9.17
N ALA A 25 -17.52 -5.50 -10.31
CA ALA A 25 -18.44 -4.82 -11.23
C ALA A 25 -19.80 -4.53 -10.56
N ASP A 26 -20.22 -5.36 -9.63
CA ASP A 26 -21.42 -5.22 -8.80
C ASP A 26 -21.32 -4.15 -7.70
N GLY A 27 -20.15 -3.54 -7.53
CA GLY A 27 -19.88 -2.55 -6.48
C GLY A 27 -19.51 -3.14 -5.13
N SER A 28 -19.42 -4.47 -4.99
CA SER A 28 -18.97 -5.11 -3.76
C SER A 28 -17.49 -4.79 -3.49
N ALA A 29 -17.18 -4.25 -2.31
CA ALA A 29 -15.81 -3.90 -1.92
C ALA A 29 -15.13 -5.06 -1.18
N ASN A 30 -13.84 -5.24 -1.43
CA ASN A 30 -13.01 -6.19 -0.70
C ASN A 30 -11.68 -5.57 -0.28
N LEU A 31 -11.07 -6.16 0.75
CA LEU A 31 -9.75 -5.80 1.28
C LEU A 31 -8.79 -6.97 1.20
N ILE A 32 -7.52 -6.67 0.94
CA ILE A 32 -6.43 -7.64 1.05
C ILE A 32 -5.18 -6.94 1.60
N ALA A 33 -4.47 -7.57 2.53
CA ALA A 33 -3.12 -7.14 2.90
C ALA A 33 -2.13 -7.62 1.83
N VAL A 34 -1.33 -6.69 1.32
CA VAL A 34 -0.31 -6.97 0.31
C VAL A 34 1.02 -6.37 0.76
N SER A 35 2.07 -7.20 0.75
CA SER A 35 3.43 -6.80 1.11
C SER A 35 4.36 -6.75 -0.09
N TRP A 36 4.00 -7.38 -1.20
CA TRP A 36 4.81 -7.35 -2.41
C TRP A 36 4.41 -6.16 -3.27
N THR A 37 4.71 -4.96 -2.75
CA THR A 37 4.45 -3.65 -3.37
C THR A 37 5.73 -2.83 -3.43
N SER A 38 5.88 -2.01 -4.48
CA SER A 38 7.02 -1.11 -4.62
C SER A 38 6.66 0.09 -5.48
N VAL A 39 7.47 1.16 -5.38
CA VAL A 39 7.48 2.24 -6.38
C VAL A 39 8.09 1.70 -7.67
N ALA A 40 7.38 1.83 -8.79
CA ALA A 40 7.82 1.34 -10.09
C ALA A 40 8.38 2.46 -10.98
N CYS A 41 7.82 3.68 -10.91
CA CYS A 41 8.26 4.82 -11.71
C CYS A 41 7.91 6.12 -10.97
N ALA A 42 8.75 7.16 -11.17
CA ALA A 42 8.50 8.48 -10.62
C ALA A 42 7.67 9.39 -11.55
N VAL A 43 7.88 9.28 -12.87
CA VAL A 43 7.17 10.08 -13.88
C VAL A 43 6.84 9.20 -15.09
N PRO A 44 5.56 8.83 -15.29
CA PRO A 44 4.44 9.07 -14.38
C PRO A 44 4.64 8.36 -13.04
N ALA A 45 3.94 8.81 -11.99
CA ALA A 45 3.98 8.14 -10.69
C ALA A 45 3.33 6.77 -10.79
N MET A 46 4.09 5.70 -10.56
CA MET A 46 3.60 4.32 -10.68
C MET A 46 4.05 3.45 -9.52
N VAL A 47 3.22 2.50 -9.19
CA VAL A 47 3.49 1.43 -8.23
C VAL A 47 3.42 0.07 -8.91
N SER A 48 4.13 -0.90 -8.34
CA SER A 48 4.01 -2.31 -8.69
C SER A 48 3.40 -3.09 -7.52
N VAL A 49 2.52 -4.03 -7.83
CA VAL A 49 1.87 -4.90 -6.83
C VAL A 49 1.80 -6.32 -7.38
N ALA A 50 2.39 -7.28 -6.68
CA ALA A 50 2.29 -8.69 -7.05
C ALA A 50 1.21 -9.37 -6.20
N ILE A 51 0.23 -9.99 -6.87
CA ILE A 51 -0.92 -10.64 -6.23
C ILE A 51 -1.03 -12.08 -6.72
N ARG A 52 -1.28 -13.00 -5.80
CA ARG A 52 -1.56 -14.40 -6.15
C ARG A 52 -2.86 -14.50 -6.93
N THR A 53 -2.84 -15.31 -7.99
CA THR A 53 -3.99 -15.47 -8.89
C THR A 53 -5.20 -16.17 -8.25
N ASP A 54 -4.99 -16.85 -7.11
CA ASP A 54 -6.03 -17.52 -6.32
C ASP A 54 -6.74 -16.60 -5.31
N ARG A 55 -6.36 -15.32 -5.22
CA ARG A 55 -7.01 -14.36 -4.31
C ARG A 55 -8.22 -13.71 -4.98
N GLN A 56 -9.33 -13.57 -4.26
CA GLN A 56 -10.54 -12.89 -4.76
C GLN A 56 -10.20 -11.51 -5.31
N SER A 57 -9.38 -10.72 -4.60
CA SER A 57 -8.98 -9.37 -5.05
C SER A 57 -8.28 -9.37 -6.40
N TYR A 58 -7.60 -10.47 -6.78
CA TYR A 58 -6.99 -10.59 -8.10
C TYR A 58 -8.05 -10.51 -9.20
N GLY A 59 -9.14 -11.30 -9.09
CA GLY A 59 -10.24 -11.29 -10.04
C GLY A 59 -10.89 -9.90 -10.16
N LEU A 60 -11.18 -9.28 -9.00
CA LEU A 60 -11.80 -7.95 -8.95
C LEU A 60 -10.95 -6.87 -9.64
N ILE A 61 -9.62 -6.89 -9.42
CA ILE A 61 -8.70 -5.92 -10.04
C ILE A 61 -8.53 -6.21 -11.53
N ARG A 62 -8.49 -7.48 -11.93
CA ARG A 62 -8.44 -7.85 -13.35
C ARG A 62 -9.65 -7.35 -14.11
N GLU A 63 -10.83 -7.41 -13.50
CA GLU A 63 -12.09 -6.97 -14.10
C GLU A 63 -12.19 -5.44 -14.18
N THR A 64 -11.82 -4.74 -13.10
CA THR A 64 -12.09 -3.31 -12.96
C THR A 64 -10.92 -2.42 -13.32
N GLY A 65 -9.70 -2.93 -13.25
CA GLY A 65 -8.48 -2.17 -13.52
C GLY A 65 -8.16 -1.11 -12.46
N GLU A 66 -8.82 -1.15 -11.29
CA GLU A 66 -8.72 -0.10 -10.28
C GLU A 66 -8.49 -0.68 -8.88
N PHE A 67 -7.70 0.01 -8.06
CA PHE A 67 -7.53 -0.29 -6.65
C PHE A 67 -7.05 0.93 -5.87
N VAL A 68 -7.13 0.88 -4.55
CA VAL A 68 -6.47 1.86 -3.67
C VAL A 68 -5.46 1.14 -2.79
N LEU A 69 -4.24 1.65 -2.72
CA LEU A 69 -3.25 1.24 -1.71
C LEU A 69 -3.38 2.17 -0.51
N ASN A 70 -3.72 1.60 0.63
CA ASN A 70 -3.83 2.31 1.90
C ASN A 70 -2.64 1.91 2.77
N ILE A 71 -1.94 2.88 3.37
CA ILE A 71 -0.78 2.65 4.23
C ILE A 71 -1.26 2.59 5.68
N PRO A 72 -1.36 1.40 6.28
CA PRO A 72 -1.86 1.25 7.63
C PRO A 72 -0.80 1.63 8.68
N PRO A 73 -1.18 2.31 9.78
CA PRO A 73 -0.32 2.48 10.93
C PRO A 73 -0.18 1.15 11.71
N VAL A 74 0.86 1.05 12.56
CA VAL A 74 1.11 -0.14 13.43
C VAL A 74 -0.11 -0.52 14.27
N SER A 75 -0.93 0.45 14.68
CA SER A 75 -2.15 0.21 15.46
C SER A 75 -3.17 -0.68 14.75
N LEU A 76 -3.10 -0.78 13.43
CA LEU A 76 -3.99 -1.62 12.61
C LEU A 76 -3.41 -3.02 12.32
N VAL A 77 -2.32 -3.44 12.96
CA VAL A 77 -1.66 -4.73 12.66
C VAL A 77 -2.63 -5.91 12.70
N ARG A 78 -3.57 -5.95 13.66
CA ARG A 78 -4.59 -7.02 13.75
C ARG A 78 -5.53 -7.04 12.55
N ALA A 79 -5.97 -5.88 12.07
CA ALA A 79 -6.82 -5.77 10.88
C ALA A 79 -6.07 -6.16 9.62
N VAL A 80 -4.80 -5.75 9.52
CA VAL A 80 -3.90 -6.11 8.42
C VAL A 80 -3.72 -7.62 8.33
N ASP A 81 -3.37 -8.28 9.42
CA ASP A 81 -3.17 -9.72 9.48
C ASP A 81 -4.45 -10.47 9.08
N PHE A 82 -5.59 -10.07 9.65
CA PHE A 82 -6.88 -10.63 9.27
C PHE A 82 -7.18 -10.48 7.77
N CYS A 83 -6.95 -9.30 7.19
CA CYS A 83 -7.17 -9.05 5.76
C CYS A 83 -6.24 -9.87 4.86
N GLY A 84 -5.05 -10.26 5.33
CA GLY A 84 -4.10 -11.10 4.62
C GLY A 84 -4.44 -12.59 4.66
N THR A 85 -5.07 -13.06 5.74
CA THR A 85 -5.34 -14.47 6.01
C THR A 85 -6.76 -14.91 5.62
N ALA A 86 -7.77 -14.09 5.90
CA ALA A 86 -9.16 -14.39 5.58
C ALA A 86 -9.47 -14.23 4.07
N SER A 87 -10.42 -15.02 3.55
CA SER A 87 -10.97 -14.84 2.19
C SER A 87 -12.16 -13.88 2.19
N GLY A 88 -12.15 -12.91 1.29
CA GLY A 88 -13.29 -12.01 1.09
C GLY A 88 -14.52 -12.69 0.47
N GLU A 89 -14.36 -13.90 -0.09
CA GLU A 89 -15.48 -14.71 -0.58
C GLU A 89 -16.38 -15.21 0.56
N THR A 90 -15.81 -15.35 1.77
CA THR A 90 -16.51 -15.91 2.92
C THR A 90 -16.83 -14.91 4.01
N VAL A 91 -16.15 -13.77 4.03
CA VAL A 91 -16.35 -12.75 5.08
C VAL A 91 -16.28 -11.33 4.51
N ASP A 92 -17.15 -10.45 5.02
CA ASP A 92 -17.03 -9.02 4.84
C ASP A 92 -15.90 -8.48 5.74
N LYS A 93 -14.77 -8.15 5.12
CA LYS A 93 -13.57 -7.72 5.83
C LYS A 93 -13.70 -6.33 6.42
N PHE A 94 -14.43 -5.41 5.80
CA PHE A 94 -14.68 -4.09 6.37
C PHE A 94 -15.43 -4.20 7.69
N SER A 95 -16.56 -4.93 7.70
CA SER A 95 -17.35 -5.15 8.92
C SER A 95 -16.55 -5.89 10.00
N ARG A 96 -15.73 -6.90 9.64
CA ARG A 96 -14.98 -7.72 10.59
C ARG A 96 -13.80 -6.99 11.24
N THR A 97 -13.24 -6.02 10.55
CA THR A 97 -12.09 -5.22 11.03
C THR A 97 -12.49 -3.86 11.58
N ASN A 98 -13.77 -3.46 11.45
CA ASN A 98 -14.29 -2.13 11.76
C ASN A 98 -13.53 -1.01 11.02
N LEU A 99 -13.02 -1.31 9.81
CA LEU A 99 -12.41 -0.30 8.95
C LEU A 99 -13.51 0.45 8.19
N THR A 100 -13.36 1.76 8.09
CA THR A 100 -14.35 2.65 7.50
C THR A 100 -14.04 2.93 6.03
N PRO A 101 -14.86 2.43 5.08
CA PRO A 101 -14.69 2.79 3.67
C PRO A 101 -15.19 4.22 3.44
N ILE A 102 -14.35 5.08 2.84
CA ILE A 102 -14.73 6.42 2.41
C ILE A 102 -14.54 6.58 0.90
N PRO A 103 -15.38 7.39 0.22
CA PRO A 103 -15.33 7.53 -1.23
C PRO A 103 -13.98 8.06 -1.72
N ALA A 104 -13.43 7.41 -2.75
CA ALA A 104 -12.30 7.88 -3.50
C ALA A 104 -12.66 9.06 -4.43
N LEU A 105 -11.66 9.73 -5.00
CA LEU A 105 -11.85 10.89 -5.88
C LEU A 105 -11.88 10.50 -7.37
N LYS A 106 -11.07 9.53 -7.78
CA LYS A 106 -10.80 9.18 -9.18
C LYS A 106 -11.13 7.74 -9.54
N VAL A 107 -11.16 6.83 -8.57
CA VAL A 107 -11.42 5.40 -8.76
C VAL A 107 -12.63 4.96 -7.96
N ARG A 108 -13.18 3.79 -8.27
CA ARG A 108 -14.35 3.22 -7.56
C ARG A 108 -14.01 2.60 -6.21
N PRO A 109 -12.89 1.88 -6.05
CA PRO A 109 -12.50 1.31 -4.77
C PRO A 109 -12.40 2.39 -3.68
N PRO A 110 -12.91 2.13 -2.46
CA PRO A 110 -12.89 3.12 -1.38
C PRO A 110 -11.48 3.31 -0.80
N LEU A 111 -11.23 4.49 -0.25
CA LEU A 111 -10.15 4.72 0.72
C LEU A 111 -10.52 4.04 2.04
N ILE A 112 -9.53 3.82 2.90
CA ILE A 112 -9.74 3.41 4.30
C ILE A 112 -9.46 4.61 5.20
N GLU A 113 -10.46 5.08 5.95
CA GLU A 113 -10.36 6.30 6.77
C GLU A 113 -9.24 6.21 7.82
N GLU A 114 -9.05 5.03 8.44
CA GLU A 114 -8.05 4.82 9.48
C GLU A 114 -6.61 4.71 8.95
N CYS A 115 -6.42 4.69 7.62
CA CYS A 115 -5.11 4.70 7.00
C CYS A 115 -4.71 6.12 6.62
N PRO A 116 -3.65 6.68 7.24
CA PRO A 116 -3.31 8.10 7.07
C PRO A 116 -2.80 8.47 5.67
N ILE A 117 -2.50 7.48 4.81
CA ILE A 117 -2.12 7.70 3.42
C ILE A 117 -2.87 6.71 2.52
N ASN A 118 -3.45 7.23 1.42
CA ASN A 118 -4.16 6.41 0.44
C ASN A 118 -3.73 6.84 -0.97
N LEU A 119 -3.42 5.86 -1.83
CA LEU A 119 -3.03 6.05 -3.21
C LEU A 119 -4.08 5.42 -4.12
N GLU A 120 -4.79 6.25 -4.90
CA GLU A 120 -5.73 5.78 -5.92
C GLU A 120 -4.95 5.36 -7.16
N CYS A 121 -5.19 4.15 -7.64
CA CYS A 121 -4.39 3.51 -8.65
C CYS A 121 -5.24 2.97 -9.81
N VAL A 122 -4.75 3.18 -11.04
CA VAL A 122 -5.31 2.61 -12.27
C VAL A 122 -4.28 1.70 -12.91
N VAL A 123 -4.65 0.45 -13.12
CA VAL A 123 -3.78 -0.57 -13.73
C VAL A 123 -3.46 -0.19 -15.18
N ARG A 124 -2.18 -0.21 -15.54
CA ARG A 124 -1.69 0.02 -16.91
C ARG A 124 -1.22 -1.26 -17.57
N GLN A 125 -0.63 -2.17 -16.78
CA GLN A 125 -0.15 -3.46 -17.26
C GLN A 125 -0.33 -4.53 -16.21
N CYS A 126 -0.49 -5.77 -16.65
CA CYS A 126 -0.48 -6.96 -15.79
C CYS A 126 0.42 -8.00 -16.45
N LEU A 127 1.46 -8.43 -15.75
CA LEU A 127 2.47 -9.38 -16.22
C LEU A 127 2.33 -10.70 -15.46
N PRO A 128 2.05 -11.82 -16.12
CA PRO A 128 2.02 -13.12 -15.47
C PRO A 128 3.45 -13.59 -15.14
N LEU A 129 3.70 -13.92 -13.86
CA LEU A 129 5.01 -14.36 -13.37
C LEU A 129 5.01 -15.78 -12.78
N GLY A 130 3.89 -16.48 -12.85
CA GLY A 130 3.73 -17.83 -12.28
C GLY A 130 2.74 -17.84 -11.11
N SER A 131 3.19 -17.96 -9.85
CA SER A 131 2.29 -17.95 -8.68
C SER A 131 1.60 -16.60 -8.41
N HIS A 132 2.19 -15.54 -8.92
CA HIS A 132 1.68 -14.16 -8.81
C HIS A 132 1.69 -13.49 -10.17
N ASP A 133 0.74 -12.59 -10.39
CA ASP A 133 0.80 -11.63 -11.48
C ASP A 133 1.23 -10.27 -10.93
N LEU A 134 2.08 -9.57 -11.70
CA LEU A 134 2.56 -8.23 -11.35
C LEU A 134 1.69 -7.18 -12.05
N PHE A 135 0.98 -6.40 -11.26
CA PHE A 135 0.24 -5.23 -11.72
C PHE A 135 1.15 -4.00 -11.66
N LEU A 136 1.29 -3.30 -12.78
CA LEU A 136 1.88 -1.97 -12.87
C LEU A 136 0.73 -0.96 -12.97
N ALA A 137 0.63 -0.08 -11.97
CA ALA A 137 -0.48 0.85 -11.87
C ALA A 137 0.01 2.29 -11.72
N GLU A 138 -0.67 3.21 -12.40
CA GLU A 138 -0.45 4.65 -12.27
C GLU A 138 -1.20 5.17 -11.04
N VAL A 139 -0.51 5.98 -10.22
CA VAL A 139 -1.11 6.68 -9.10
C VAL A 139 -1.80 7.93 -9.62
N VAL A 140 -3.13 7.95 -9.60
CA VAL A 140 -3.96 9.03 -10.17
C VAL A 140 -4.43 10.05 -9.12
N ALA A 141 -4.36 9.71 -7.83
CA ALA A 141 -4.56 10.63 -6.71
C ALA A 141 -3.86 10.10 -5.45
N VAL A 142 -3.43 11.02 -4.58
CA VAL A 142 -2.84 10.72 -3.27
C VAL A 142 -3.58 11.51 -2.22
N HIS A 143 -3.98 10.84 -1.15
CA HIS A 143 -4.58 11.44 0.04
C HIS A 143 -3.66 11.23 1.23
N ALA A 144 -3.60 12.23 2.09
CA ALA A 144 -2.89 12.13 3.36
C ALA A 144 -3.65 12.90 4.43
N ASP A 145 -3.69 12.35 5.63
CA ASP A 145 -4.25 13.05 6.79
C ASP A 145 -3.45 14.31 7.08
N ALA A 146 -4.13 15.40 7.42
CA ALA A 146 -3.48 16.66 7.75
C ALA A 146 -2.45 16.50 8.88
N GLY A 147 -2.71 15.61 9.84
CA GLY A 147 -1.83 15.35 10.97
C GLY A 147 -0.48 14.71 10.62
N VAL A 148 -0.37 14.06 9.46
CA VAL A 148 0.88 13.46 9.00
C VAL A 148 1.64 14.30 7.98
N VAL A 149 1.09 15.47 7.60
CA VAL A 149 1.71 16.40 6.64
C VAL A 149 2.22 17.64 7.37
N GLU A 150 3.45 18.03 7.08
CA GLU A 150 4.07 19.28 7.58
C GLU A 150 4.87 19.91 6.43
N ASP A 151 4.63 21.20 6.16
CA ASP A 151 5.26 21.95 5.05
C ASP A 151 5.20 21.26 3.68
N GLY A 152 4.11 20.54 3.40
CA GLY A 152 3.93 19.76 2.17
C GLY A 152 4.71 18.45 2.11
N MET A 153 5.30 18.01 3.23
CA MET A 153 6.01 16.74 3.35
C MET A 153 5.24 15.76 4.25
N ILE A 154 5.26 14.49 3.87
CA ILE A 154 4.75 13.43 4.74
C ILE A 154 5.80 13.13 5.82
N ILE A 155 5.38 13.22 7.08
CA ILE A 155 6.22 12.89 8.23
C ILE A 155 6.02 11.42 8.58
N LEU A 156 6.91 10.56 8.09
CA LEU A 156 6.78 9.11 8.18
C LEU A 156 6.62 8.62 9.63
N GLY A 157 7.27 9.27 10.59
CA GLY A 157 7.12 8.94 12.02
C GLY A 157 5.69 9.16 12.55
N ARG A 158 4.91 10.09 11.95
CA ARG A 158 3.50 10.30 12.31
C ARG A 158 2.56 9.31 11.62
N VAL A 159 2.95 8.80 10.45
CA VAL A 159 2.24 7.71 9.76
C VAL A 159 2.38 6.42 10.56
N ALA A 160 3.53 6.21 11.21
CA ALA A 160 3.88 5.01 11.97
C ALA A 160 3.61 3.71 11.19
N PRO A 161 4.08 3.58 9.92
CA PRO A 161 3.82 2.40 9.11
C PRO A 161 4.55 1.17 9.67
N MET A 162 4.10 0.00 9.25
CA MET A 162 4.77 -1.25 9.55
C MET A 162 5.47 -1.84 8.33
N VAL A 163 6.44 -2.71 8.57
CA VAL A 163 7.07 -3.55 7.54
C VAL A 163 6.90 -5.02 7.94
N PHE A 164 7.04 -5.91 6.97
CA PHE A 164 6.83 -7.34 7.17
C PHE A 164 8.09 -8.13 6.79
N ASP A 165 8.40 -9.13 7.60
CA ASP A 165 9.37 -10.17 7.27
C ASP A 165 8.62 -11.39 6.68
N PRO A 166 8.68 -11.62 5.36
CA PRO A 166 7.95 -12.72 4.73
C PRO A 166 8.51 -14.11 5.06
N PHE A 167 9.66 -14.20 5.74
CA PHE A 167 10.30 -15.46 6.10
C PHE A 167 9.98 -15.86 7.54
N GLY A 168 10.09 -14.90 8.47
CA GLY A 168 9.70 -15.09 9.87
C GLY A 168 8.20 -15.01 10.10
N GLY A 169 7.48 -14.33 9.20
CA GLY A 169 6.06 -14.05 9.36
C GLY A 169 5.78 -12.90 10.34
N ASP A 170 6.79 -12.08 10.64
CA ASP A 170 6.71 -11.05 11.66
C ASP A 170 6.42 -9.66 11.09
N TYR A 171 5.58 -8.89 11.80
CA TYR A 171 5.37 -7.47 11.55
C TYR A 171 6.32 -6.64 12.42
N TRP A 172 6.97 -5.65 11.83
CA TRP A 172 7.94 -4.78 12.50
C TRP A 172 7.51 -3.32 12.41
N SER A 173 7.73 -2.55 13.47
CA SER A 173 7.61 -1.09 13.46
C SER A 173 8.93 -0.44 13.05
N LEU A 174 8.87 0.74 12.41
CA LEU A 174 10.03 1.59 12.22
C LEU A 174 10.40 2.26 13.55
N LYS A 175 11.69 2.30 13.89
CA LYS A 175 12.16 2.85 15.17
C LYS A 175 12.59 4.31 15.04
N GLU A 176 13.60 4.58 14.24
CA GLU A 176 14.23 5.91 14.17
C GLU A 176 14.85 6.19 12.79
N VAL A 177 15.04 7.46 12.49
CA VAL A 177 15.80 7.91 11.32
C VAL A 177 17.28 7.76 11.63
N VAL A 178 17.99 6.91 10.89
CA VAL A 178 19.44 6.70 11.08
C VAL A 178 20.29 7.70 10.32
N ALA A 179 19.82 8.19 9.16
CA ALA A 179 20.50 9.20 8.35
C ALA A 179 19.53 9.76 7.29
N HIS A 180 19.94 10.79 6.58
CA HIS A 180 19.22 11.32 5.41
C HIS A 180 20.00 11.03 4.12
N HIS A 181 19.30 10.98 3.00
CA HIS A 181 19.93 10.79 1.69
C HIS A 181 20.93 11.92 1.40
N GLY A 182 22.14 11.58 0.94
CA GLY A 182 23.22 12.52 0.67
C GLY A 182 24.09 12.86 1.88
N PHE A 183 23.82 12.28 3.07
CA PHE A 183 24.61 12.60 4.29
C PHE A 183 26.10 12.27 4.11
N SER A 184 26.45 11.24 3.34
CA SER A 184 27.85 10.85 3.07
C SER A 184 28.62 11.90 2.28
N GLU A 185 27.94 12.72 1.48
CA GLU A 185 28.52 13.81 0.68
C GLU A 185 28.33 15.18 1.35
N GLY A 186 27.81 15.20 2.59
CA GLY A 186 27.53 16.45 3.31
C GLY A 186 26.41 17.29 2.70
N THR A 187 25.61 16.71 1.81
CA THR A 187 24.50 17.41 1.17
C THR A 187 23.21 17.25 1.96
N MET A 188 22.46 18.34 2.09
CA MET A 188 21.09 18.26 2.63
C MET A 188 20.14 17.76 1.55
N PRO A 189 19.19 16.85 1.86
CA PRO A 189 18.25 16.36 0.88
C PRO A 189 17.37 17.49 0.36
N ASP A 190 17.27 17.59 -0.97
CA ASP A 190 16.16 18.33 -1.60
C ASP A 190 14.91 17.49 -1.42
N ARG A 191 14.13 17.81 -0.39
CA ARG A 191 12.92 17.06 -0.07
C ARG A 191 11.78 17.55 -0.96
N PRO A 192 11.23 16.71 -1.85
CA PRO A 192 10.11 17.10 -2.70
C PRO A 192 8.91 17.48 -1.82
N ARG A 193 8.43 18.70 -1.97
CA ARG A 193 7.22 19.18 -1.29
C ARG A 193 6.01 18.90 -2.18
N ALA A 194 5.06 18.11 -1.68
CA ALA A 194 3.80 17.94 -2.36
C ALA A 194 3.00 19.26 -2.35
N LYS A 195 2.46 19.64 -3.50
CA LYS A 195 1.49 20.73 -3.55
C LYS A 195 0.18 20.24 -2.94
N VAL A 196 -0.23 20.82 -1.83
CA VAL A 196 -1.53 20.53 -1.21
C VAL A 196 -2.63 21.09 -2.12
N ILE A 197 -3.38 20.19 -2.76
CA ILE A 197 -4.56 20.54 -3.53
C ILE A 197 -5.74 20.57 -2.54
N GLN A 198 -6.15 21.78 -2.12
CA GLN A 198 -7.32 21.91 -1.25
C GLN A 198 -8.57 21.38 -1.98
N ARG A 199 -9.29 20.44 -1.36
CA ARG A 199 -10.64 20.07 -1.81
C ARG A 199 -11.49 21.35 -1.79
N GLN A 200 -11.96 21.80 -2.95
CA GLN A 200 -13.06 22.77 -2.98
C GLN A 200 -14.24 22.09 -2.30
N LYS A 201 -14.66 22.60 -1.13
CA LYS A 201 -15.94 22.21 -0.54
C LYS A 201 -17.00 22.53 -1.59
N LYS A 202 -17.61 21.52 -2.20
CA LYS A 202 -18.89 21.73 -2.90
C LYS A 202 -19.88 22.17 -1.83
N VAL A 203 -20.29 23.44 -1.92
CA VAL A 203 -21.44 24.02 -1.18
C VAL A 203 -22.72 23.33 -1.67
#